data_afba02330c5b3aa363934e26f1505559
#
_entry.id   afba02330c5b3aa363934e26f1505559
#
_cell.length_a   1.000
_cell.length_b   1.000
_cell.length_c   1.000
_cell.angle_alpha   90.00
_cell.angle_beta   90.00
_cell.angle_gamma   90.00
#
_symmetry.space_group_name_H-M   'P 1'
#
loop_
_entity.id
_entity.type
_entity.pdbx_description
1 polymer ?
#
loop_
_entity_poly.entity_id
_entity_poly.type
_entity_poly.pdbx_seq_one_letter_code
_entity_poly.pdbx_strand_id
1 'polypeptide(L)'
;MKVAVISDLHGNLIYYPSDYWKNLWECEALFICGDIFPLHIQFDIPKCRGWLMKEFIPWANELPVEKIYVIGGNHDAYFERNEKEARKLLPEQGKITYVKN
;
A
#
# COMPACT_ATOMS: atom_id res chain seq x y z
N MET A 1 -18.66 -5.78 -10.41
CA MET A 1 -17.58 -5.48 -9.47
C MET A 1 -16.93 -4.13 -9.83
N LYS A 2 -16.75 -3.27 -8.86
CA LYS A 2 -16.03 -2.03 -9.05
C LYS A 2 -14.71 -2.08 -8.29
N VAL A 3 -13.63 -1.64 -8.94
CA VAL A 3 -12.33 -1.57 -8.31
C VAL A 3 -11.74 -0.17 -8.52
N ALA A 4 -10.89 0.24 -7.60
CA ALA A 4 -10.13 1.49 -7.73
C ALA A 4 -8.66 1.17 -7.90
N VAL A 5 -7.94 2.03 -8.63
CA VAL A 5 -6.51 1.87 -8.88
C VAL A 5 -5.81 3.19 -8.63
N ILE A 6 -4.75 3.17 -7.85
CA ILE A 6 -3.87 4.33 -7.68
C ILE A 6 -2.42 3.90 -7.90
N SER A 7 -1.56 4.87 -8.22
CA SER A 7 -0.13 4.61 -8.42
C SER A 7 0.68 5.81 -7.96
N ASP A 8 2.00 5.62 -7.86
CA ASP A 8 2.95 6.68 -7.53
C ASP A 8 2.59 7.42 -6.24
N LEU A 9 2.22 6.66 -5.22
CA LEU A 9 1.81 7.21 -3.92
C LEU A 9 2.94 7.97 -3.22
N HIS A 10 4.19 7.44 -3.28
CA HIS A 10 5.39 8.05 -2.70
C HIS A 10 5.21 8.57 -1.27
N GLY A 11 4.45 7.81 -0.46
CA GLY A 11 4.24 8.17 0.94
C GLY A 11 3.29 9.33 1.19
N ASN A 12 2.63 9.85 0.17
CA ASN A 12 1.78 11.04 0.28
C ASN A 12 0.37 10.72 0.79
N LEU A 13 0.27 9.99 1.90
CA LEU A 13 -1.00 9.55 2.46
C LEU A 13 -1.91 10.71 2.86
N ILE A 14 -1.32 11.81 3.32
CA ILE A 14 -2.09 12.98 3.77
C ILE A 14 -2.84 13.69 2.62
N TYR A 15 -2.42 13.46 1.38
CA TYR A 15 -3.08 14.06 0.22
C TYR A 15 -4.32 13.27 -0.23
N TYR A 16 -4.65 12.19 0.51
CA TYR A 16 -5.82 11.38 0.23
C TYR A 16 -6.72 11.36 1.48
N PRO A 17 -7.35 12.50 1.82
CA PRO A 17 -8.23 12.57 2.99
C PRO A 17 -9.50 11.75 2.77
N SER A 18 -10.25 11.52 3.84
CA SER A 18 -11.45 10.69 3.79
C SER A 18 -12.44 11.10 2.72
N ASP A 19 -12.54 12.39 2.42
CA ASP A 19 -13.44 12.88 1.35
C ASP A 19 -13.04 12.40 -0.04
N TYR A 20 -11.74 12.23 -0.27
CA TYR A 20 -11.23 11.70 -1.53
C TYR A 20 -11.73 10.27 -1.74
N TRP A 21 -11.90 9.52 -0.65
CA TRP A 21 -12.24 8.10 -0.70
C TRP A 21 -13.72 7.82 -0.60
N LYS A 22 -14.60 8.82 -0.63
CA LYS A 22 -16.05 8.62 -0.59
C LYS A 22 -16.53 7.56 -1.55
N ASN A 23 -15.98 7.59 -2.76
CA ASN A 23 -16.42 6.70 -3.83
C ASN A 23 -15.94 5.26 -3.66
N LEU A 24 -15.01 5.02 -2.73
CA LEU A 24 -14.53 3.67 -2.44
C LEU A 24 -15.61 2.80 -1.78
N TRP A 25 -16.65 3.40 -1.20
CA TRP A 25 -17.76 2.64 -0.64
C TRP A 25 -18.42 1.72 -1.67
N GLU A 26 -18.30 2.07 -2.95
CA GLU A 26 -18.85 1.29 -4.04
C GLU A 26 -17.83 0.29 -4.62
N CYS A 27 -16.60 0.31 -4.12
CA CYS A 27 -15.52 -0.54 -4.63
C CYS A 27 -15.30 -1.72 -3.71
N GLU A 28 -15.07 -2.90 -4.31
CA GLU A 28 -14.74 -4.11 -3.57
C GLU A 28 -13.25 -4.18 -3.26
N ALA A 29 -12.42 -3.62 -4.13
CA ALA A 29 -10.98 -3.68 -4.00
C ALA A 29 -10.30 -2.39 -4.45
N LEU A 30 -9.16 -2.09 -3.81
CA LEU A 30 -8.26 -1.02 -4.20
C LEU A 30 -6.92 -1.64 -4.59
N PHE A 31 -6.41 -1.28 -5.77
CA PHE A 31 -5.08 -1.69 -6.23
C PHE A 31 -4.14 -0.50 -6.11
N ILE A 32 -3.06 -0.67 -5.35
CA ILE A 32 -2.01 0.35 -5.23
C ILE A 32 -0.82 -0.17 -6.03
N CYS A 33 -0.58 0.46 -7.18
CA CYS A 33 0.35 -0.05 -8.19
C CYS A 33 1.66 0.73 -8.17
N GLY A 34 2.65 0.21 -7.45
CA GLY A 34 4.02 0.69 -7.49
C GLY A 34 4.29 2.00 -6.76
N ASP A 35 5.57 2.16 -6.43
CA ASP A 35 6.13 3.42 -5.90
C ASP A 35 5.38 3.95 -4.68
N ILE A 36 5.13 3.08 -3.68
CA ILE A 36 4.36 3.46 -2.50
C ILE A 36 5.17 4.20 -1.45
N PHE A 37 6.46 3.90 -1.33
CA PHE A 37 7.30 4.46 -0.27
C PHE A 37 7.70 5.91 -0.52
N PRO A 38 7.85 6.72 0.56
CA PRO A 38 8.42 8.06 0.41
C PRO A 38 9.77 8.01 -0.29
N LEU A 39 10.00 8.94 -1.21
CA LEU A 39 11.22 8.96 -2.02
C LEU A 39 12.51 8.99 -1.18
N HIS A 40 12.48 9.72 -0.07
CA HIS A 40 13.67 9.91 0.76
C HIS A 40 14.07 8.65 1.55
N ILE A 41 13.21 7.63 1.64
CA ILE A 41 13.51 6.39 2.36
C ILE A 41 13.44 5.14 1.48
N GLN A 42 13.13 5.29 0.20
CA GLN A 42 12.82 4.15 -0.67
C GLN A 42 13.92 3.08 -0.76
N PHE A 43 15.16 3.44 -0.48
CA PHE A 43 16.27 2.49 -0.49
C PHE A 43 16.78 2.13 0.91
N ASP A 44 16.14 2.66 1.96
CA ASP A 44 16.51 2.37 3.34
C ASP A 44 15.53 1.33 3.89
N ILE A 45 15.97 0.07 3.92
CA ILE A 45 15.08 -1.06 4.26
C ILE A 45 14.46 -0.92 5.67
N PRO A 46 15.23 -0.63 6.74
CA PRO A 46 14.62 -0.45 8.06
C PRO A 46 13.61 0.69 8.12
N LYS A 47 13.87 1.79 7.42
CA LYS A 47 12.94 2.93 7.39
C LYS A 47 11.67 2.59 6.60
N CYS A 48 11.80 1.84 5.51
CA CYS A 48 10.64 1.37 4.76
C CYS A 48 9.75 0.48 5.64
N ARG A 49 10.35 -0.44 6.39
CA ARG A 49 9.63 -1.30 7.31
C ARG A 49 8.85 -0.48 8.34
N GLY A 50 9.54 0.49 8.96
CA GLY A 50 8.93 1.36 9.96
C GLY A 50 7.78 2.16 9.41
N TRP A 51 7.96 2.75 8.23
CA TRP A 51 6.91 3.50 7.57
C TRP A 51 5.70 2.62 7.23
N LEU A 52 5.97 1.42 6.71
CA LEU A 52 4.91 0.48 6.35
C LEU A 52 4.05 0.13 7.57
N MET A 53 4.69 -0.18 8.70
CA MET A 53 4.00 -0.59 9.91
C MET A 53 3.31 0.56 10.65
N LYS A 54 3.94 1.73 10.68
CA LYS A 54 3.46 2.86 11.49
C LYS A 54 2.55 3.83 10.74
N GLU A 55 2.75 3.95 9.44
CA GLU A 55 2.02 4.93 8.62
C GLU A 55 1.08 4.27 7.63
N PHE A 56 1.60 3.40 6.78
CA PHE A 56 0.83 2.84 5.68
C PHE A 56 -0.29 1.90 6.14
N ILE A 57 0.05 0.90 6.95
CA ILE A 57 -0.93 -0.10 7.39
C ILE A 57 -2.09 0.54 8.17
N PRO A 58 -1.85 1.44 9.15
CA PRO A 58 -2.95 2.11 9.83
C PRO A 58 -3.84 2.94 8.88
N TRP A 59 -3.21 3.66 7.94
CA TRP A 59 -3.94 4.45 6.95
C TRP A 59 -4.84 3.55 6.09
N ALA A 60 -4.27 2.48 5.58
CA ALA A 60 -5.00 1.56 4.69
C ALA A 60 -6.15 0.85 5.40
N ASN A 61 -5.97 0.51 6.67
CA ASN A 61 -7.02 -0.15 7.45
C ASN A 61 -8.26 0.71 7.66
N GLU A 62 -8.12 2.03 7.56
CA GLU A 62 -9.23 2.97 7.70
C GLU A 62 -9.99 3.21 6.40
N LEU A 63 -9.46 2.76 5.27
CA LEU A 63 -10.12 2.96 3.99
C LEU A 63 -11.41 2.12 3.89
N PRO A 64 -12.49 2.69 3.32
CA PRO A 64 -13.78 2.01 3.23
C PRO A 64 -13.86 1.03 2.05
N VAL A 65 -12.93 0.09 2.02
CA VAL A 65 -12.87 -0.92 0.96
C VAL A 65 -12.53 -2.26 1.62
N GLU A 66 -13.05 -3.35 1.11
CA GLU A 66 -12.86 -4.67 1.72
C GLU A 66 -11.45 -5.22 1.55
N LYS A 67 -10.84 -4.96 0.39
CA LYS A 67 -9.56 -5.56 0.06
C LYS A 67 -8.64 -4.57 -0.63
N ILE A 68 -7.37 -4.58 -0.23
CA ILE A 68 -6.34 -3.73 -0.81
C ILE A 68 -5.19 -4.62 -1.29
N TYR A 69 -4.82 -4.47 -2.56
CA TYR A 69 -3.70 -5.18 -3.15
C TYR A 69 -2.57 -4.19 -3.40
N VAL A 70 -1.40 -4.48 -2.83
CA VAL A 70 -0.19 -3.66 -3.01
C VAL A 70 0.74 -4.36 -3.98
N ILE A 71 0.99 -3.75 -5.12
CA ILE A 71 1.84 -4.31 -6.17
C ILE A 71 3.14 -3.51 -6.18
N GLY A 72 4.28 -4.18 -6.02
CA GLY A 72 5.59 -3.52 -6.00
C GLY A 72 5.94 -2.89 -7.33
N GLY A 73 6.52 -1.70 -7.30
CA GLY A 73 6.99 -0.99 -8.49
C GLY A 73 8.51 -0.93 -8.57
N ASN A 74 9.00 -0.19 -9.56
CA ASN A 74 10.43 -0.08 -9.83
C ASN A 74 11.24 0.55 -8.69
N HIS A 75 10.60 1.40 -7.88
CA HIS A 75 11.25 2.09 -6.77
C HIS A 75 10.91 1.49 -5.41
N ASP A 76 10.30 0.32 -5.38
CA ASP A 76 9.93 -0.35 -4.14
C ASP A 76 10.94 -1.46 -3.80
N ALA A 77 12.20 -1.08 -3.63
CA ALA A 77 13.29 -2.02 -3.34
C ALA A 77 13.01 -2.89 -2.10
N TYR A 78 12.26 -2.37 -1.14
CA TYR A 78 11.89 -3.13 0.05
C TYR A 78 11.17 -4.43 -0.32
N PHE A 79 10.19 -4.35 -1.21
CA PHE A 79 9.42 -5.52 -1.63
C PHE A 79 10.30 -6.53 -2.38
N GLU A 80 11.17 -6.03 -3.25
CA GLU A 80 12.04 -6.90 -4.03
C GLU A 80 13.03 -7.66 -3.14
N ARG A 81 13.63 -6.96 -2.18
CA ARG A 81 14.68 -7.52 -1.32
C ARG A 81 14.17 -8.26 -0.09
N ASN A 82 12.93 -7.99 0.32
CA ASN A 82 12.36 -8.52 1.56
C ASN A 82 10.96 -9.10 1.34
N GLU A 83 10.80 -9.85 0.28
CA GLU A 83 9.51 -10.41 -0.12
C GLU A 83 8.85 -11.23 0.99
N LYS A 84 9.65 -12.05 1.70
CA LYS A 84 9.10 -12.89 2.78
C LYS A 84 8.51 -12.04 3.90
N GLU A 85 9.21 -10.97 4.29
CA GLU A 85 8.71 -10.07 5.33
C GLU A 85 7.49 -9.30 4.85
N ALA A 86 7.51 -8.84 3.60
CA ALA A 86 6.37 -8.15 3.02
C ALA A 86 5.11 -9.03 3.05
N ARG A 87 5.25 -10.31 2.75
CA ARG A 87 4.13 -11.26 2.79
C ARG A 87 3.64 -11.54 4.20
N LYS A 88 4.50 -11.39 5.21
CA LYS A 88 4.09 -11.51 6.60
C LYS A 88 3.33 -10.28 7.07
N LEU A 89 3.77 -9.09 6.67
CA LEU A 89 3.12 -7.83 7.04
C LEU A 89 1.84 -7.60 6.26
N LEU A 90 1.79 -8.05 5.02
CA LEU A 90 0.66 -7.88 4.11
C LEU A 90 0.22 -9.25 3.58
N PRO A 91 -0.37 -10.09 4.44
CA PRO A 91 -0.66 -11.49 4.10
C PRO A 91 -1.85 -11.65 3.17
N GLU A 92 -1.87 -12.77 2.46
CA GLU A 92 -2.91 -13.08 1.49
C GLU A 92 -4.32 -13.05 2.09
N GLN A 93 -4.48 -13.51 3.34
CA GLN A 93 -5.77 -13.54 4.02
C GLN A 93 -6.12 -12.21 4.70
N GLY A 94 -5.21 -11.23 4.72
CA GLY A 94 -5.46 -9.94 5.36
C GLY A 94 -6.22 -8.98 4.46
N LYS A 95 -6.65 -7.86 5.04
CA LYS A 95 -7.27 -6.78 4.26
C LYS A 95 -6.30 -6.22 3.23
N ILE A 96 -5.01 -6.13 3.60
CA ILE A 96 -3.96 -5.56 2.75
C ILE A 96 -3.02 -6.70 2.36
N THR A 97 -2.91 -6.96 1.07
CA THR A 97 -2.11 -8.08 0.55
C THR A 97 -1.04 -7.58 -0.42
N TYR A 98 0.20 -8.03 -0.19
CA TYR A 98 1.28 -7.80 -1.15
C TYR A 98 1.15 -8.78 -2.31
N VAL A 99 1.28 -8.25 -3.53
CA VAL A 99 1.27 -9.04 -4.77
C VAL A 99 2.57 -8.78 -5.51
N LYS A 100 3.30 -9.84 -5.81
CA LYS A 100 4.54 -9.73 -6.57
C LYS A 100 4.22 -9.39 -8.02
N ASN A 101 4.93 -8.38 -8.51
CA ASN A 101 4.80 -7.97 -9.90
C ASN A 101 5.58 -8.93 -10.82
#